data_858c05542a2bd10cc258ca588a72b69e
#
_entry.id   858c05542a2bd10cc258ca588a72b69e
#
_cell.length_a   1.000
_cell.length_b   1.000
_cell.length_c   1.000
_cell.angle_alpha   90.00
_cell.angle_beta   90.00
_cell.angle_gamma   90.00
#
_symmetry.space_group_name_H-M   'P 1'
#
loop_
_entity.id
_entity.type
_entity.pdbx_description
1 polymer ?
#
loop_
_entity_poly.entity_id
_entity_poly.type
_entity_poly.pdbx_seq_one_letter_code
_entity_poly.pdbx_strand_id
1 'polypeptide(L)'
;MKKTIRFIPISILMFSLVFVSCGPGKKLVASREQVKQLQMDSADTHSQLNDCNGQVKDLRAEKATLQDQKTNLQDQNASVHKDLTDLSNSSKMTIEDQAARLKNLQTMIQSQRDMMSKLKNSIADALMKYKTDQLYVYIKDGNVYVSLQEKLLFKSGSDVVDPIGQAALLTLVRVLKDTKDISVMIEGHTDNVPIKTARFKDNWDLSTARATAIVRFMTADNGFDPARITASGKGEFKPVKPNDTAEGRADNRRTEVILSPDLKELYKLLQ
;
A
#
# COMPACT_ATOMS: atom_id res chain seq x y z
N MET A 1 -1.05 97.60 1.39
CA MET A 1 -1.19 99.02 1.91
C MET A 1 0.19 99.45 2.39
N LYS A 2 0.94 100.21 1.57
CA LYS A 2 1.10 101.62 1.70
C LYS A 2 1.40 101.97 3.16
N LYS A 3 2.56 102.50 3.51
CA LYS A 3 3.12 103.85 3.26
C LYS A 3 4.52 103.91 3.91
N THR A 4 5.50 104.33 3.23
CA THR A 4 6.14 105.64 3.02
C THR A 4 6.97 106.14 4.19
N ILE A 5 8.27 106.25 3.99
CA ILE A 5 9.15 107.38 3.74
C ILE A 5 9.25 108.38 4.91
N ARG A 6 10.47 108.60 5.36
CA ARG A 6 11.03 109.98 5.40
C ARG A 6 12.55 109.96 5.67
N PHE A 7 13.18 110.64 4.76
CA PHE A 7 14.54 111.23 4.84
C PHE A 7 14.59 112.39 5.85
N ILE A 8 15.77 112.62 6.37
CA ILE A 8 16.39 114.00 6.38
C ILE A 8 17.85 113.89 6.95
N PRO A 9 18.74 114.81 6.47
CA PRO A 9 20.19 114.64 6.44
C PRO A 9 20.92 115.61 7.39
N ILE A 10 22.26 115.72 7.12
CA ILE A 10 23.17 116.80 7.59
C ILE A 10 23.91 116.35 8.88
N SER A 11 25.20 116.43 9.04
CA SER A 11 26.22 117.38 8.61
C SER A 11 27.60 116.92 9.05
N ILE A 12 28.52 116.99 8.18
CA ILE A 12 29.94 117.26 8.23
C ILE A 12 30.53 117.63 9.61
N LEU A 13 31.51 116.83 10.07
CA LEU A 13 32.70 117.43 10.72
C LEU A 13 33.93 116.53 10.51
N MET A 14 34.85 117.05 9.72
CA MET A 14 36.19 116.54 9.52
C MET A 14 36.96 116.48 10.88
N PHE A 15 37.41 115.30 11.29
CA PHE A 15 38.52 115.24 12.25
C PHE A 15 39.42 114.16 11.81
N SER A 16 40.55 114.54 11.22
CA SER A 16 41.63 113.66 10.80
C SER A 16 42.34 113.14 12.03
N LEU A 17 42.11 111.88 12.31
CA LEU A 17 42.94 111.10 13.26
C LEU A 17 43.74 110.10 12.49
N VAL A 18 45.01 110.29 12.40
CA VAL A 18 45.99 109.33 11.92
C VAL A 18 45.99 108.16 12.86
N PHE A 19 45.27 107.10 12.46
CA PHE A 19 45.44 105.78 13.11
C PHE A 19 46.69 105.11 12.57
N VAL A 20 47.74 105.09 13.37
CA VAL A 20 48.84 104.18 13.19
C VAL A 20 48.23 102.80 13.24
N SER A 21 48.06 102.18 12.10
CA SER A 21 47.68 100.74 11.98
C SER A 21 48.79 99.89 12.56
N CYS A 22 48.69 99.55 13.84
CA CYS A 22 49.47 98.49 14.42
C CYS A 22 48.87 97.18 13.92
N GLY A 23 49.31 96.68 12.79
CA GLY A 23 48.89 95.39 12.24
C GLY A 23 49.10 94.32 13.31
N PRO A 24 48.21 93.35 13.42
CA PRO A 24 48.33 92.25 14.39
C PRO A 24 49.70 91.62 14.27
N GLY A 25 50.43 91.53 15.37
CA GLY A 25 51.79 90.97 15.38
C GLY A 25 51.78 89.54 14.83
N LYS A 26 52.82 89.21 14.09
CA LYS A 26 52.93 87.89 13.46
C LYS A 26 52.52 86.68 14.35
N LYS A 27 52.75 86.82 15.66
CA LYS A 27 52.30 85.85 16.64
C LYS A 27 50.79 85.72 16.83
N LEU A 28 50.06 86.82 16.70
CA LEU A 28 48.61 86.88 16.83
C LEU A 28 47.94 86.27 15.59
N VAL A 29 48.51 86.53 14.40
CA VAL A 29 48.04 85.94 13.15
C VAL A 29 48.26 84.45 13.15
N ALA A 30 49.42 83.90 13.55
CA ALA A 30 49.72 82.49 13.70
C ALA A 30 48.80 81.81 14.72
N SER A 31 48.54 82.51 15.87
CA SER A 31 47.61 81.94 16.88
C SER A 31 46.16 81.87 16.35
N ARG A 32 45.72 82.90 15.58
CA ARG A 32 44.38 82.83 14.94
C ARG A 32 44.26 81.72 13.91
N GLU A 33 45.33 81.45 13.15
CA GLU A 33 45.38 80.36 12.19
C GLU A 33 45.34 78.96 12.90
N GLN A 34 46.09 78.82 14.03
CA GLN A 34 46.01 77.63 14.84
C GLN A 34 44.63 77.43 15.47
N VAL A 35 43.98 78.48 15.97
CA VAL A 35 42.61 78.33 16.49
C VAL A 35 41.63 77.94 15.41
N LYS A 36 41.75 78.54 14.20
CA LYS A 36 40.93 78.17 13.05
C LYS A 36 41.14 76.70 12.65
N GLN A 37 42.40 76.26 12.59
CA GLN A 37 42.71 74.87 12.25
C GLN A 37 42.14 73.90 13.33
N LEU A 38 42.32 74.16 14.63
CA LEU A 38 41.72 73.44 15.69
C LEU A 38 40.19 73.41 15.67
N GLN A 39 39.57 74.51 15.27
CA GLN A 39 38.11 74.54 15.08
C GLN A 39 37.67 73.64 13.91
N MET A 40 38.43 73.61 12.79
CA MET A 40 38.16 72.73 11.66
C MET A 40 38.36 71.27 12.04
N ASP A 41 39.46 70.93 12.70
CA ASP A 41 39.75 69.55 13.20
C ASP A 41 38.71 69.10 14.21
N SER A 42 38.24 70.02 15.08
CA SER A 42 37.14 69.71 16.02
C SER A 42 35.82 69.45 15.31
N ALA A 43 35.49 70.24 14.28
CA ALA A 43 34.29 70.05 13.49
C ALA A 43 34.33 68.70 12.70
N ASP A 44 35.49 68.37 12.12
CA ASP A 44 35.66 67.11 11.41
C ASP A 44 35.56 65.91 12.36
N THR A 45 36.23 66.02 13.54
CA THR A 45 36.14 64.97 14.58
C THR A 45 34.71 64.78 15.08
N HIS A 46 33.92 65.88 15.23
CA HIS A 46 32.51 65.77 15.57
C HIS A 46 31.68 65.12 14.48
N SER A 47 31.97 65.42 13.21
CA SER A 47 31.31 64.75 12.08
C SER A 47 31.58 63.26 12.06
N GLN A 48 32.88 62.87 12.18
CA GLN A 48 33.30 61.46 12.26
C GLN A 48 32.69 60.72 13.47
N LEU A 49 32.56 61.38 14.59
CA LEU A 49 31.91 60.81 15.77
C LEU A 49 30.44 60.59 15.58
N ASN A 50 29.74 61.53 14.91
CA ASN A 50 28.32 61.40 14.57
C ASN A 50 28.11 60.24 13.60
N ASP A 51 28.92 60.11 12.56
CA ASP A 51 28.87 59.01 11.60
C ASP A 51 29.14 57.65 12.28
N CYS A 52 30.13 57.60 13.14
CA CYS A 52 30.43 56.41 13.93
C CYS A 52 29.26 56.03 14.87
N ASN A 53 28.66 57.01 15.55
CA ASN A 53 27.49 56.78 16.38
C ASN A 53 26.26 56.30 15.54
N GLY A 54 26.09 56.80 14.33
CA GLY A 54 25.12 56.31 13.38
C GLY A 54 25.32 54.85 13.07
N GLN A 55 26.54 54.50 12.65
CA GLN A 55 26.91 53.09 12.34
C GLN A 55 26.72 52.14 13.55
N VAL A 56 27.09 52.59 14.75
CA VAL A 56 26.85 51.80 15.98
C VAL A 56 25.37 51.57 16.22
N LYS A 57 24.54 52.58 16.00
CA LYS A 57 23.08 52.45 16.13
C LYS A 57 22.52 51.42 15.13
N ASP A 58 22.93 51.51 13.86
CA ASP A 58 22.48 50.61 12.80
C ASP A 58 22.92 49.17 13.04
N LEU A 59 24.18 48.97 13.42
CA LEU A 59 24.72 47.64 13.80
C LEU A 59 24.01 47.04 15.00
N ARG A 60 23.59 47.88 15.96
CA ARG A 60 22.80 47.40 17.13
C ARG A 60 21.41 46.94 16.70
N ALA A 61 20.78 47.65 15.78
CA ALA A 61 19.47 47.31 15.23
C ALA A 61 19.56 45.99 14.42
N GLU A 62 20.58 45.85 13.56
CA GLU A 62 20.84 44.65 12.80
C GLU A 62 21.12 43.43 13.71
N LYS A 63 21.94 43.64 14.74
CA LYS A 63 22.22 42.59 15.74
C LYS A 63 20.95 42.11 16.44
N ALA A 64 20.05 43.03 16.81
CA ALA A 64 18.77 42.68 17.43
C ALA A 64 17.92 41.85 16.46
N THR A 65 17.81 42.27 15.19
CA THR A 65 17.06 41.53 14.15
C THR A 65 17.64 40.12 13.91
N LEU A 66 18.97 40.02 13.83
CA LEU A 66 19.64 38.71 13.67
C LEU A 66 19.45 37.82 14.89
N GLN A 67 19.41 38.40 16.08
CA GLN A 67 19.15 37.63 17.30
C GLN A 67 17.73 37.05 17.32
N ASP A 68 16.73 37.86 16.89
CA ASP A 68 15.34 37.40 16.78
C ASP A 68 15.19 36.32 15.70
N GLN A 69 15.83 36.53 14.54
CA GLN A 69 15.86 35.51 13.48
C GLN A 69 16.47 34.19 13.96
N LYS A 70 17.59 34.28 14.69
CA LYS A 70 18.25 33.11 15.28
C LYS A 70 17.32 32.36 16.23
N THR A 71 16.63 33.06 17.11
CA THR A 71 15.69 32.46 18.05
C THR A 71 14.55 31.77 17.32
N ASN A 72 13.94 32.44 16.32
CA ASN A 72 12.88 31.87 15.52
C ASN A 72 13.33 30.59 14.77
N LEU A 73 14.52 30.62 14.18
CA LEU A 73 15.10 29.45 13.53
C LEU A 73 15.38 28.30 14.50
N GLN A 74 15.79 28.61 15.73
CA GLN A 74 15.97 27.60 16.78
C GLN A 74 14.64 26.93 17.16
N ASP A 75 13.57 27.72 17.30
CA ASP A 75 12.22 27.24 17.62
C ASP A 75 11.65 26.40 16.46
N GLN A 76 11.83 26.86 15.22
CA GLN A 76 11.45 26.09 14.04
C GLN A 76 12.19 24.75 13.95
N ASN A 77 13.50 24.75 14.17
CA ASN A 77 14.30 23.52 14.20
C ASN A 77 13.84 22.56 15.30
N ALA A 78 13.52 23.06 16.48
CA ALA A 78 13.00 22.23 17.56
C ALA A 78 11.66 21.60 17.21
N SER A 79 10.75 22.37 16.57
CA SER A 79 9.48 21.86 16.08
C SER A 79 9.66 20.78 15.01
N VAL A 80 10.49 21.05 14.00
CA VAL A 80 10.78 20.08 12.93
C VAL A 80 11.40 18.78 13.48
N HIS A 81 12.30 18.88 14.42
CA HIS A 81 12.87 17.69 15.09
C HIS A 81 11.82 16.88 15.84
N LYS A 82 10.89 17.53 16.51
CA LYS A 82 9.78 16.87 17.18
C LYS A 82 8.89 16.15 16.17
N ASP A 83 8.45 16.85 15.13
CA ASP A 83 7.60 16.28 14.08
C ASP A 83 8.24 15.08 13.37
N LEU A 84 9.56 15.16 13.11
CA LEU A 84 10.35 14.06 12.55
C LEU A 84 10.40 12.85 13.49
N THR A 85 10.56 13.08 14.77
CA THR A 85 10.59 12.01 15.78
C THR A 85 9.22 11.33 15.88
N ASP A 86 8.13 12.12 15.92
CA ASP A 86 6.77 11.62 16.00
C ASP A 86 6.40 10.83 14.73
N LEU A 87 6.76 11.35 13.56
CA LEU A 87 6.56 10.65 12.27
C LEU A 87 7.38 9.35 12.20
N SER A 88 8.63 9.39 12.65
CA SER A 88 9.49 8.19 12.68
C SER A 88 8.91 7.11 13.59
N ASN A 89 8.44 7.47 14.78
CA ASN A 89 7.81 6.54 15.72
C ASN A 89 6.50 5.97 15.15
N SER A 90 5.65 6.81 14.58
CA SER A 90 4.42 6.39 13.92
C SER A 90 4.67 5.43 12.75
N SER A 91 5.66 5.75 11.90
CA SER A 91 6.05 4.89 10.79
C SER A 91 6.58 3.54 11.25
N LYS A 92 7.40 3.54 12.32
CA LYS A 92 7.95 2.31 12.90
C LYS A 92 6.83 1.41 13.43
N MET A 93 5.87 1.96 14.19
CA MET A 93 4.71 1.21 14.67
C MET A 93 3.89 0.63 13.53
N THR A 94 3.68 1.40 12.45
CA THR A 94 2.94 0.91 11.26
C THR A 94 3.69 -0.24 10.57
N ILE A 95 5.01 -0.15 10.42
CA ILE A 95 5.84 -1.21 9.83
C ILE A 95 5.81 -2.48 10.69
N GLU A 96 5.90 -2.36 12.01
CA GLU A 96 5.82 -3.49 12.93
C GLU A 96 4.45 -4.19 12.86
N ASP A 97 3.34 -3.45 12.80
CA ASP A 97 2.00 -4.00 12.62
C ASP A 97 1.85 -4.74 11.28
N GLN A 98 2.30 -4.12 10.20
CA GLN A 98 2.29 -4.75 8.88
C GLN A 98 3.14 -6.03 8.83
N ALA A 99 4.31 -6.02 9.46
CA ALA A 99 5.19 -7.21 9.55
C ALA A 99 4.51 -8.34 10.33
N ALA A 100 3.83 -8.02 11.42
CA ALA A 100 3.06 -9.00 12.20
C ALA A 100 1.90 -9.58 11.40
N ARG A 101 1.15 -8.74 10.67
CA ARG A 101 0.08 -9.20 9.77
C ARG A 101 0.60 -10.11 8.66
N LEU A 102 1.70 -9.75 8.01
CA LEU A 102 2.34 -10.59 6.99
C LEU A 102 2.77 -11.95 7.55
N LYS A 103 3.36 -11.96 8.74
CA LYS A 103 3.76 -13.22 9.39
C LYS A 103 2.55 -14.10 9.70
N ASN A 104 1.45 -13.53 10.19
CA ASN A 104 0.22 -14.26 10.45
C ASN A 104 -0.37 -14.86 9.16
N LEU A 105 -0.41 -14.08 8.06
CA LEU A 105 -0.85 -14.55 6.76
C LEU A 105 0.01 -15.69 6.23
N GLN A 106 1.33 -15.58 6.34
CA GLN A 106 2.25 -16.65 5.93
C GLN A 106 2.02 -17.94 6.73
N THR A 107 1.84 -17.82 8.04
CA THR A 107 1.56 -18.97 8.92
C THR A 107 0.24 -19.64 8.54
N MET A 108 -0.79 -18.86 8.27
CA MET A 108 -2.11 -19.37 7.88
C MET A 108 -2.06 -20.07 6.52
N ILE A 109 -1.39 -19.47 5.52
CA ILE A 109 -1.20 -20.08 4.20
C ILE A 109 -0.45 -21.40 4.33
N GLN A 110 0.60 -21.47 5.16
CA GLN A 110 1.35 -22.70 5.37
C GLN A 110 0.48 -23.75 6.06
N SER A 111 -0.27 -23.40 7.09
CA SER A 111 -1.21 -24.30 7.76
C SER A 111 -2.26 -24.86 6.80
N GLN A 112 -2.80 -24.02 5.91
CA GLN A 112 -3.73 -24.47 4.86
C GLN A 112 -3.08 -25.47 3.89
N ARG A 113 -1.87 -25.19 3.42
CA ARG A 113 -1.12 -26.13 2.55
C ARG A 113 -0.90 -27.46 3.21
N ASP A 114 -0.52 -27.45 4.48
CA ASP A 114 -0.29 -28.67 5.27
C ASP A 114 -1.58 -29.45 5.47
N MET A 115 -2.70 -28.77 5.74
CA MET A 115 -4.02 -29.38 5.85
C MET A 115 -4.43 -30.04 4.54
N MET A 116 -4.30 -29.34 3.40
CA MET A 116 -4.64 -29.88 2.09
C MET A 116 -3.73 -31.08 1.69
N SER A 117 -2.46 -31.03 2.06
CA SER A 117 -1.53 -32.12 1.83
C SER A 117 -1.92 -33.38 2.68
N LYS A 118 -2.26 -33.18 3.95
CA LYS A 118 -2.77 -34.25 4.82
C LYS A 118 -4.07 -34.84 4.28
N LEU A 119 -5.02 -33.99 3.87
CA LEU A 119 -6.28 -34.42 3.28
C LEU A 119 -6.05 -35.23 2.01
N LYS A 120 -5.19 -34.75 1.09
CA LYS A 120 -4.80 -35.49 -0.13
C LYS A 120 -4.27 -36.88 0.22
N ASN A 121 -3.38 -36.99 1.20
CA ASN A 121 -2.79 -38.29 1.60
C ASN A 121 -3.86 -39.18 2.23
N SER A 122 -4.68 -38.68 3.14
CA SER A 122 -5.77 -39.46 3.77
C SER A 122 -6.76 -40.03 2.74
N ILE A 123 -7.10 -39.23 1.71
CA ILE A 123 -7.98 -39.67 0.63
C ILE A 123 -7.27 -40.72 -0.24
N ALA A 124 -6.01 -40.50 -0.62
CA ALA A 124 -5.23 -41.44 -1.41
C ALA A 124 -5.11 -42.78 -0.72
N ASP A 125 -4.82 -42.80 0.58
CA ASP A 125 -4.71 -44.01 1.40
C ASP A 125 -6.07 -44.73 1.52
N ALA A 126 -7.14 -43.99 1.78
CA ALA A 126 -8.49 -44.59 1.89
C ALA A 126 -8.99 -45.16 0.57
N LEU A 127 -8.58 -44.59 -0.56
CA LEU A 127 -8.98 -45.00 -1.90
C LEU A 127 -7.97 -45.97 -2.58
N MET A 128 -6.89 -46.37 -1.92
CA MET A 128 -5.80 -47.20 -2.48
C MET A 128 -6.30 -48.51 -3.09
N LYS A 129 -7.36 -49.10 -2.54
CA LYS A 129 -7.96 -50.33 -3.06
C LYS A 129 -8.70 -50.21 -4.39
N TYR A 130 -9.06 -48.96 -4.76
CA TYR A 130 -9.70 -48.63 -6.05
C TYR A 130 -8.58 -48.22 -7.02
N LYS A 131 -8.18 -49.15 -7.87
CA LYS A 131 -6.97 -49.07 -8.66
C LYS A 131 -6.69 -47.78 -9.46
N THR A 132 -5.45 -47.51 -9.53
CA THR A 132 -4.61 -46.44 -10.05
C THR A 132 -4.83 -45.98 -11.51
N ASP A 133 -5.44 -46.78 -12.37
CA ASP A 133 -5.76 -46.40 -13.75
C ASP A 133 -7.11 -45.72 -13.91
N GLN A 134 -7.91 -45.67 -12.83
CA GLN A 134 -9.27 -45.15 -12.85
C GLN A 134 -9.52 -44.05 -11.83
N LEU A 135 -8.54 -43.80 -10.94
CA LEU A 135 -8.65 -42.84 -9.86
C LEU A 135 -7.30 -42.21 -9.56
N TYR A 136 -7.28 -40.84 -9.56
CA TYR A 136 -6.09 -40.05 -9.27
C TYR A 136 -6.41 -39.00 -8.20
N VAL A 137 -5.49 -38.83 -7.22
CA VAL A 137 -5.59 -37.80 -6.20
C VAL A 137 -4.38 -36.87 -6.29
N TYR A 138 -4.61 -35.59 -6.54
CA TYR A 138 -3.54 -34.62 -6.72
C TYR A 138 -3.94 -33.22 -6.15
N ILE A 139 -2.94 -32.38 -5.96
CA ILE A 139 -3.16 -30.97 -5.57
C ILE A 139 -2.90 -30.08 -6.79
N LYS A 140 -3.83 -29.16 -7.03
CA LYS A 140 -3.70 -28.13 -8.05
C LYS A 140 -4.36 -26.84 -7.55
N ASP A 141 -3.68 -25.70 -7.71
CA ASP A 141 -4.19 -24.37 -7.34
C ASP A 141 -4.73 -24.29 -5.90
N GLY A 142 -4.06 -24.98 -4.95
CA GLY A 142 -4.44 -25.01 -3.54
C GLY A 142 -5.61 -25.94 -3.20
N ASN A 143 -6.22 -26.61 -4.18
CA ASN A 143 -7.32 -27.55 -4.01
C ASN A 143 -6.84 -29.00 -4.16
N VAL A 144 -7.51 -29.93 -3.47
CA VAL A 144 -7.32 -31.36 -3.71
C VAL A 144 -8.34 -31.83 -4.73
N TYR A 145 -7.86 -32.50 -5.76
CA TYR A 145 -8.66 -33.11 -6.82
C TYR A 145 -8.67 -34.61 -6.66
N VAL A 146 -9.85 -35.20 -6.67
CA VAL A 146 -10.05 -36.66 -6.80
C VAL A 146 -10.70 -36.90 -8.15
N SER A 147 -9.92 -37.32 -9.14
CA SER A 147 -10.39 -37.61 -10.50
C SER A 147 -10.78 -39.05 -10.60
N LEU A 148 -12.03 -39.33 -10.97
CA LEU A 148 -12.59 -40.66 -11.14
C LEU A 148 -13.03 -40.83 -12.59
N GLN A 149 -12.48 -41.81 -13.27
CA GLN A 149 -12.90 -42.11 -14.66
C GLN A 149 -14.34 -42.57 -14.73
N GLU A 150 -15.01 -42.29 -15.87
CA GLU A 150 -16.40 -42.70 -16.11
C GLU A 150 -16.66 -44.19 -15.83
N LYS A 151 -15.79 -45.06 -16.30
CA LYS A 151 -15.94 -46.51 -16.17
C LYS A 151 -15.99 -47.02 -14.73
N LEU A 152 -15.48 -46.22 -13.75
CA LEU A 152 -15.58 -46.51 -12.32
C LEU A 152 -16.96 -46.16 -11.75
N LEU A 153 -17.56 -45.09 -12.27
CA LEU A 153 -18.74 -44.47 -11.68
C LEU A 153 -20.03 -44.78 -12.43
N PHE A 154 -19.97 -44.93 -13.78
CA PHE A 154 -21.16 -44.97 -14.62
C PHE A 154 -21.01 -45.93 -15.80
N LYS A 155 -22.11 -46.52 -16.21
CA LYS A 155 -22.21 -47.12 -17.56
C LYS A 155 -22.25 -46.05 -18.62
N SER A 156 -21.81 -46.37 -19.83
CA SER A 156 -21.81 -45.43 -20.95
C SER A 156 -23.20 -44.83 -21.19
N GLY A 157 -23.24 -43.49 -21.30
CA GLY A 157 -24.47 -42.74 -21.49
C GLY A 157 -25.46 -42.70 -20.32
N SER A 158 -25.08 -43.26 -19.16
CA SER A 158 -25.89 -43.26 -17.94
C SER A 158 -25.39 -42.26 -16.90
N ASP A 159 -26.31 -41.82 -16.05
CA ASP A 159 -26.05 -41.02 -14.84
C ASP A 159 -26.34 -41.85 -13.55
N VAL A 160 -26.66 -43.11 -13.67
CA VAL A 160 -26.84 -44.01 -12.53
C VAL A 160 -25.47 -44.50 -12.03
N VAL A 161 -25.17 -44.19 -10.76
CA VAL A 161 -23.86 -44.58 -10.16
C VAL A 161 -23.79 -46.07 -9.94
N ASP A 162 -22.75 -46.70 -10.50
CA ASP A 162 -22.51 -48.15 -10.35
C ASP A 162 -22.10 -48.52 -8.90
N PRO A 163 -22.36 -49.73 -8.43
CA PRO A 163 -22.06 -50.19 -7.07
C PRO A 163 -20.57 -49.96 -6.66
N ILE A 164 -19.64 -50.18 -7.60
CA ILE A 164 -18.21 -49.98 -7.32
C ILE A 164 -17.92 -48.49 -7.09
N GLY A 165 -18.53 -47.61 -7.92
CA GLY A 165 -18.46 -46.17 -7.77
C GLY A 165 -19.09 -45.70 -6.45
N GLN A 166 -20.27 -46.26 -6.10
CA GLN A 166 -20.91 -45.99 -4.80
C GLN A 166 -19.99 -46.30 -3.61
N ALA A 167 -19.32 -47.43 -3.64
CA ALA A 167 -18.38 -47.84 -2.58
C ALA A 167 -17.15 -46.90 -2.47
N ALA A 168 -16.63 -46.41 -3.60
CA ALA A 168 -15.58 -45.39 -3.62
C ALA A 168 -16.05 -44.04 -3.08
N LEU A 169 -17.23 -43.60 -3.52
CA LEU A 169 -17.83 -42.31 -3.03
C LEU A 169 -18.16 -42.41 -1.54
N LEU A 170 -18.67 -43.55 -1.01
CA LEU A 170 -18.93 -43.73 0.40
C LEU A 170 -17.65 -43.62 1.24
N THR A 171 -16.53 -44.19 0.72
CA THR A 171 -15.23 -44.07 1.36
C THR A 171 -14.80 -42.60 1.43
N LEU A 172 -14.99 -41.87 0.34
CA LEU A 172 -14.70 -40.42 0.30
C LEU A 172 -15.59 -39.60 1.28
N VAL A 173 -16.89 -39.92 1.34
CA VAL A 173 -17.82 -39.29 2.30
C VAL A 173 -17.32 -39.43 3.74
N ARG A 174 -16.85 -40.65 4.11
CA ARG A 174 -16.34 -40.91 5.48
C ARG A 174 -15.15 -40.02 5.82
N VAL A 175 -14.17 -39.90 4.92
CA VAL A 175 -13.00 -39.01 5.12
C VAL A 175 -13.43 -37.53 5.20
N LEU A 176 -14.37 -37.10 4.35
CA LEU A 176 -14.78 -35.70 4.26
C LEU A 176 -15.72 -35.25 5.40
N LYS A 177 -16.44 -36.18 6.04
CA LYS A 177 -17.28 -35.87 7.24
C LYS A 177 -16.43 -35.37 8.41
N ASP A 178 -15.22 -35.93 8.56
CA ASP A 178 -14.29 -35.56 9.63
C ASP A 178 -13.53 -34.24 9.35
N THR A 179 -13.60 -33.73 8.11
CA THR A 179 -12.90 -32.50 7.68
C THR A 179 -13.92 -31.38 7.49
N LYS A 180 -14.13 -30.52 8.51
CA LYS A 180 -15.24 -29.54 8.52
C LYS A 180 -15.02 -28.32 7.60
N ASP A 181 -13.78 -27.87 7.44
CA ASP A 181 -13.45 -26.58 6.78
C ASP A 181 -13.12 -26.76 5.29
N ILE A 182 -13.87 -27.65 4.62
CA ILE A 182 -13.70 -27.96 3.20
C ILE A 182 -15.03 -27.86 2.48
N SER A 183 -15.06 -27.12 1.38
CA SER A 183 -16.13 -27.15 0.39
C SER A 183 -15.85 -28.19 -0.68
N VAL A 184 -16.89 -28.87 -1.14
CA VAL A 184 -16.82 -29.94 -2.14
C VAL A 184 -17.54 -29.51 -3.40
N MET A 185 -16.89 -29.63 -4.56
CA MET A 185 -17.55 -29.46 -5.85
C MET A 185 -17.38 -30.75 -6.66
N ILE A 186 -18.50 -31.29 -7.15
CA ILE A 186 -18.52 -32.41 -8.06
C ILE A 186 -18.61 -31.85 -9.48
N GLU A 187 -17.56 -32.01 -10.27
CA GLU A 187 -17.49 -31.49 -11.64
C GLU A 187 -17.46 -32.65 -12.65
N GLY A 188 -18.52 -32.76 -13.45
CA GLY A 188 -18.66 -33.79 -14.51
C GLY A 188 -18.06 -33.32 -15.83
N HIS A 189 -17.35 -34.23 -16.52
CA HIS A 189 -16.74 -34.00 -17.83
C HIS A 189 -17.10 -35.13 -18.81
N THR A 190 -17.19 -34.81 -20.09
CA THR A 190 -17.34 -35.74 -21.20
C THR A 190 -16.15 -35.65 -22.15
N ASP A 191 -16.06 -36.54 -23.08
CA ASP A 191 -15.30 -36.35 -24.32
C ASP A 191 -16.10 -35.51 -25.32
N ASN A 192 -15.57 -35.35 -26.54
CA ASN A 192 -16.18 -34.56 -27.61
C ASN A 192 -17.19 -35.36 -28.47
N VAL A 193 -17.48 -36.62 -28.10
CA VAL A 193 -18.51 -37.39 -28.81
C VAL A 193 -19.87 -36.87 -28.37
N PRO A 194 -20.71 -36.35 -29.32
CA PRO A 194 -22.00 -35.81 -28.95
C PRO A 194 -22.94 -36.93 -28.44
N ILE A 195 -23.58 -36.64 -27.29
CA ILE A 195 -24.68 -37.49 -26.80
C ILE A 195 -26.01 -36.81 -27.19
N LYS A 196 -26.97 -37.64 -27.67
CA LYS A 196 -28.34 -37.19 -27.89
C LYS A 196 -29.25 -38.36 -27.60
N THR A 197 -29.97 -38.31 -26.52
CA THR A 197 -30.94 -39.30 -26.09
C THR A 197 -32.25 -38.64 -25.68
N ALA A 198 -33.27 -39.41 -25.36
CA ALA A 198 -34.51 -38.88 -24.79
C ALA A 198 -34.29 -38.17 -23.44
N ARG A 199 -33.22 -38.51 -22.73
CA ARG A 199 -32.90 -37.98 -21.41
C ARG A 199 -31.88 -36.84 -21.40
N PHE A 200 -30.93 -36.86 -22.32
CA PHE A 200 -29.84 -35.89 -22.42
C PHE A 200 -29.81 -35.28 -23.81
N LYS A 201 -29.91 -33.97 -23.91
CA LYS A 201 -29.86 -33.23 -25.17
C LYS A 201 -28.46 -33.16 -25.75
N ASP A 202 -27.48 -32.99 -24.84
CA ASP A 202 -26.07 -32.77 -25.16
C ASP A 202 -25.14 -33.19 -24.00
N ASN A 203 -23.85 -32.97 -24.17
CA ASN A 203 -22.82 -33.26 -23.18
C ASN A 203 -22.92 -32.38 -21.91
N TRP A 204 -23.58 -31.21 -21.99
CA TRP A 204 -23.85 -30.40 -20.81
C TRP A 204 -24.88 -31.09 -19.89
N ASP A 205 -25.98 -31.56 -20.47
CA ASP A 205 -27.01 -32.29 -19.72
C ASP A 205 -26.44 -33.53 -19.04
N LEU A 206 -25.67 -34.36 -19.79
CA LEU A 206 -25.08 -35.57 -19.25
C LEU A 206 -24.10 -35.28 -18.10
N SER A 207 -23.15 -34.34 -18.30
CA SER A 207 -22.14 -34.02 -17.31
C SER A 207 -22.74 -33.46 -16.01
N THR A 208 -23.75 -32.60 -16.14
CA THR A 208 -24.46 -32.00 -15.00
C THR A 208 -25.32 -33.03 -14.27
N ALA A 209 -26.02 -33.91 -14.99
CA ALA A 209 -26.84 -34.97 -14.42
C ALA A 209 -25.97 -35.95 -13.61
N ARG A 210 -24.81 -36.32 -14.12
CA ARG A 210 -23.84 -37.17 -13.42
C ARG A 210 -23.32 -36.57 -12.13
N ALA A 211 -22.93 -35.27 -12.18
CA ALA A 211 -22.50 -34.56 -10.99
C ALA A 211 -23.63 -34.49 -9.96
N THR A 212 -24.86 -34.20 -10.39
CA THR A 212 -26.03 -34.15 -9.51
C THR A 212 -26.36 -35.51 -8.89
N ALA A 213 -26.23 -36.60 -9.65
CA ALA A 213 -26.45 -37.97 -9.13
C ALA A 213 -25.46 -38.31 -8.00
N ILE A 214 -24.19 -37.91 -8.15
CA ILE A 214 -23.18 -38.09 -7.10
C ILE A 214 -23.50 -37.23 -5.88
N VAL A 215 -23.88 -35.96 -6.06
CA VAL A 215 -24.28 -35.09 -4.94
C VAL A 215 -25.44 -35.70 -4.16
N ARG A 216 -26.48 -36.17 -4.83
CA ARG A 216 -27.61 -36.86 -4.17
C ARG A 216 -27.16 -38.10 -3.40
N PHE A 217 -26.33 -38.91 -3.98
CA PHE A 217 -25.77 -40.09 -3.33
C PHE A 217 -24.98 -39.72 -2.06
N MET A 218 -24.15 -38.67 -2.14
CA MET A 218 -23.34 -38.24 -0.99
C MET A 218 -24.21 -37.59 0.11
N THR A 219 -25.21 -36.81 -0.24
CA THR A 219 -26.06 -36.08 0.72
C THR A 219 -27.24 -36.88 1.23
N ALA A 220 -28.21 -37.17 0.35
CA ALA A 220 -29.47 -37.84 0.74
C ALA A 220 -29.28 -39.25 1.25
N ASP A 221 -28.44 -40.01 0.58
CA ASP A 221 -28.26 -41.45 0.90
C ASP A 221 -27.19 -41.69 1.98
N ASN A 222 -26.19 -40.79 2.10
CA ASN A 222 -25.03 -40.98 2.97
C ASN A 222 -24.78 -39.83 3.95
N GLY A 223 -25.69 -38.84 4.05
CA GLY A 223 -25.72 -37.80 5.08
C GLY A 223 -24.48 -36.89 5.10
N PHE A 224 -23.92 -36.57 3.92
CA PHE A 224 -22.97 -35.48 3.79
C PHE A 224 -23.74 -34.16 3.84
N ASP A 225 -23.14 -33.10 4.43
CA ASP A 225 -23.78 -31.79 4.58
C ASP A 225 -24.05 -31.14 3.21
N PRO A 226 -25.32 -30.93 2.82
CA PRO A 226 -25.66 -30.34 1.54
C PRO A 226 -25.23 -28.88 1.38
N ALA A 227 -24.97 -28.16 2.48
CA ALA A 227 -24.45 -26.78 2.44
C ALA A 227 -22.98 -26.71 1.98
N ARG A 228 -22.27 -27.84 2.02
CA ARG A 228 -20.85 -27.95 1.70
C ARG A 228 -20.56 -28.53 0.32
N ILE A 229 -21.59 -28.91 -0.46
CA ILE A 229 -21.40 -29.60 -1.74
C ILE A 229 -22.16 -28.94 -2.87
N THR A 230 -21.54 -28.87 -4.05
CA THR A 230 -22.11 -28.29 -5.27
C THR A 230 -21.90 -29.24 -6.43
N ALA A 231 -22.90 -29.33 -7.34
CA ALA A 231 -22.79 -30.03 -8.63
C ALA A 231 -22.47 -29.06 -9.75
N SER A 232 -21.54 -29.44 -10.64
CA SER A 232 -21.17 -28.67 -11.84
C SER A 232 -21.00 -29.60 -13.05
N GLY A 233 -21.39 -29.18 -14.23
CA GLY A 233 -21.11 -29.88 -15.49
C GLY A 233 -20.23 -29.00 -16.37
N LYS A 234 -19.28 -29.57 -17.07
CA LYS A 234 -18.37 -28.89 -18.02
C LYS A 234 -18.51 -29.40 -19.45
N GLY A 235 -19.33 -30.42 -19.66
CA GLY A 235 -19.41 -31.05 -20.98
C GLY A 235 -18.02 -31.50 -21.48
N GLU A 236 -17.74 -31.26 -22.74
CA GLU A 236 -16.48 -31.56 -23.44
C GLU A 236 -15.45 -30.42 -23.38
N PHE A 237 -15.78 -29.27 -22.77
CA PHE A 237 -15.02 -28.01 -22.91
C PHE A 237 -13.82 -27.87 -21.98
N LYS A 238 -13.48 -28.94 -21.22
CA LYS A 238 -12.31 -28.94 -20.35
C LYS A 238 -11.55 -30.27 -20.45
N PRO A 239 -11.04 -30.61 -21.65
CA PRO A 239 -10.33 -31.86 -21.85
C PRO A 239 -8.97 -31.86 -21.14
N VAL A 240 -8.55 -33.02 -20.60
CA VAL A 240 -7.22 -33.23 -20.00
C VAL A 240 -6.26 -33.91 -20.98
N LYS A 241 -6.79 -34.50 -22.03
CA LYS A 241 -6.06 -35.13 -23.14
C LYS A 241 -6.71 -34.73 -24.48
N PRO A 242 -5.99 -34.83 -25.60
CA PRO A 242 -6.59 -34.72 -26.92
C PRO A 242 -7.71 -35.76 -27.13
N ASN A 243 -8.78 -35.39 -27.82
CA ASN A 243 -9.90 -36.25 -28.10
C ASN A 243 -9.67 -37.19 -29.32
N ASP A 244 -8.52 -37.13 -29.96
CA ASP A 244 -8.20 -37.85 -31.21
C ASP A 244 -8.04 -39.35 -30.99
N THR A 245 -7.61 -39.74 -29.79
CA THR A 245 -7.42 -41.14 -29.44
C THR A 245 -8.54 -41.68 -28.54
N ALA A 246 -8.77 -42.99 -28.54
CA ALA A 246 -9.75 -43.60 -27.66
C ALA A 246 -9.35 -43.47 -26.18
N GLU A 247 -8.05 -43.53 -25.89
CA GLU A 247 -7.47 -43.36 -24.56
C GLU A 247 -7.67 -41.92 -24.06
N GLY A 248 -7.38 -40.92 -24.92
CA GLY A 248 -7.58 -39.53 -24.57
C GLY A 248 -9.03 -39.20 -24.27
N ARG A 249 -9.96 -39.75 -25.07
CA ARG A 249 -11.41 -39.61 -24.82
C ARG A 249 -11.81 -40.29 -23.50
N ALA A 250 -11.24 -41.47 -23.19
CA ALA A 250 -11.52 -42.14 -21.93
C ALA A 250 -11.06 -41.32 -20.71
N ASP A 251 -9.90 -40.65 -20.80
CA ASP A 251 -9.40 -39.75 -19.74
C ASP A 251 -10.26 -38.50 -19.62
N ASN A 252 -10.82 -37.99 -20.72
CA ASN A 252 -11.71 -36.82 -20.72
C ASN A 252 -13.05 -37.15 -20.07
N ARG A 253 -13.58 -38.38 -20.26
CA ARG A 253 -14.81 -38.85 -19.58
C ARG A 253 -14.51 -39.16 -18.12
N ARG A 254 -14.61 -38.18 -17.25
CA ARG A 254 -14.30 -38.28 -15.83
C ARG A 254 -15.24 -37.41 -14.98
N THR A 255 -15.20 -37.67 -13.70
CA THR A 255 -15.75 -36.76 -12.69
C THR A 255 -14.63 -36.34 -11.74
N GLU A 256 -14.53 -35.08 -11.48
CA GLU A 256 -13.59 -34.53 -10.49
C GLU A 256 -14.35 -34.14 -9.23
N VAL A 257 -13.91 -34.66 -8.09
CA VAL A 257 -14.31 -34.17 -6.78
C VAL A 257 -13.25 -33.18 -6.34
N ILE A 258 -13.61 -31.90 -6.32
CA ILE A 258 -12.72 -30.78 -6.03
C ILE A 258 -12.98 -30.33 -4.60
N LEU A 259 -11.95 -30.38 -3.78
CA LEU A 259 -11.99 -30.04 -2.37
C LEU A 259 -11.24 -28.74 -2.16
N SER A 260 -11.97 -27.72 -1.78
CA SER A 260 -11.45 -26.36 -1.60
C SER A 260 -11.47 -25.98 -0.12
N PRO A 261 -10.39 -25.43 0.44
CA PRO A 261 -10.39 -24.95 1.81
C PRO A 261 -11.32 -23.74 1.99
N ASP A 262 -11.90 -23.60 3.17
CA ASP A 262 -12.63 -22.38 3.54
C ASP A 262 -11.62 -21.25 3.81
N LEU A 263 -11.69 -20.18 3.02
CA LEU A 263 -10.78 -19.04 3.09
C LEU A 263 -11.35 -17.86 3.89
N LYS A 264 -12.48 -18.04 4.60
CA LYS A 264 -13.14 -16.93 5.31
C LYS A 264 -12.23 -16.24 6.32
N GLU A 265 -11.46 -17.03 7.10
CA GLU A 265 -10.54 -16.45 8.09
C GLU A 265 -9.37 -15.70 7.42
N LEU A 266 -8.90 -16.17 6.26
CA LEU A 266 -7.89 -15.47 5.48
C LEU A 266 -8.39 -14.11 4.99
N TYR A 267 -9.63 -14.05 4.50
CA TYR A 267 -10.24 -12.80 4.03
C TYR A 267 -10.47 -11.78 5.15
N LYS A 268 -10.75 -12.23 6.38
CA LYS A 268 -10.88 -11.33 7.55
C LYS A 268 -9.56 -10.61 7.89
N LEU A 269 -8.42 -11.23 7.65
CA LEU A 269 -7.11 -10.61 7.90
C LEU A 269 -6.69 -9.60 6.80
N LEU A 270 -7.36 -9.65 5.65
CA LEU A 270 -7.06 -8.74 4.53
C LEU A 270 -7.92 -7.47 4.55
N GLN A 271 -8.93 -7.42 5.41
CA GLN A 271 -9.78 -6.25 5.64
C GLN A 271 -9.25 -5.42 6.82
#